data_094424aa65f2d326dc1f9cb053336464
#
_entry.id   094424aa65f2d326dc1f9cb053336464
#
_cell.length_a   1.000
_cell.length_b   1.000
_cell.length_c   1.000
_cell.angle_alpha   90.00
_cell.angle_beta   90.00
_cell.angle_gamma   90.00
#
_symmetry.space_group_name_H-M   'P 1'
#
loop_
_entity.id
_entity.type
_entity.pdbx_description
1 polymer ?
#
loop_
_entity_poly.entity_id
_entity_poly.type
_entity_poly.pdbx_seq_one_letter_code
_entity_poly.pdbx_strand_id
1 'polypeptide(L)'
;TIDSPNLTDLGNAKRLIRASQNELLYCAAHGAWYIFQESHWRRDSDGAVFRLAKRAVGLIFEEALVEPDTDRQTTLRRHALRSESSRSLNAMVSVASTESEVVISTQMLDADPWLFNVSNGTIDLRTGKMQQHDRTDFITKRSSVVYDPTASCPLWDDFLDYAMEEDEEIVEFINRFFGYCLTGLVTEQVLLFMEGTGSNGKTTALLILMHILGDYAIQGAPGLLLAKHGEAHPTEVADLEGT
;
A
#
# COMPACT_ATOMS: atom_id res chain seq x y z
N THR A 1 -28.23 -20.82 8.66
CA THR A 1 -27.97 -20.30 10.02
C THR A 1 -26.52 -19.87 10.02
N ILE A 2 -26.25 -18.57 9.96
CA ILE A 2 -24.92 -18.03 10.14
C ILE A 2 -24.54 -18.33 11.60
N ASP A 3 -23.59 -19.22 11.80
CA ASP A 3 -23.13 -19.65 13.12
C ASP A 3 -22.58 -18.41 13.86
N SER A 4 -23.30 -17.96 14.88
CA SER A 4 -22.89 -16.76 15.65
C SER A 4 -21.63 -17.10 16.42
N PRO A 5 -20.54 -16.32 16.29
CA PRO A 5 -19.28 -16.66 16.97
C PRO A 5 -19.45 -16.72 18.48
N ASN A 6 -18.68 -17.59 19.15
CA ASN A 6 -18.69 -17.74 20.59
C ASN A 6 -18.42 -16.42 21.32
N LEU A 7 -18.86 -16.31 22.58
CA LEU A 7 -18.64 -15.14 23.45
C LEU A 7 -17.27 -15.22 24.15
N THR A 8 -16.21 -15.21 23.34
CA THR A 8 -14.80 -15.34 23.76
C THR A 8 -13.94 -14.37 22.94
N ASP A 9 -12.67 -14.19 23.30
CA ASP A 9 -11.74 -13.37 22.53
C ASP A 9 -11.55 -13.90 21.09
N LEU A 10 -11.54 -15.23 20.90
CA LEU A 10 -11.53 -15.85 19.57
C LEU A 10 -12.81 -15.53 18.78
N GLY A 11 -13.98 -15.61 19.44
CA GLY A 11 -15.24 -15.23 18.80
C GLY A 11 -15.29 -13.74 18.44
N ASN A 12 -14.69 -12.89 19.26
CA ASN A 12 -14.55 -11.46 18.99
C ASN A 12 -13.59 -11.20 17.81
N ALA A 13 -12.47 -11.95 17.72
CA ALA A 13 -11.57 -11.88 16.57
C ALA A 13 -12.28 -12.23 15.25
N LYS A 14 -13.11 -13.28 15.24
CA LYS A 14 -13.93 -13.64 14.08
C LYS A 14 -14.96 -12.55 13.72
N ARG A 15 -15.53 -11.85 14.72
CA ARG A 15 -16.41 -10.71 14.46
C ARG A 15 -15.64 -9.53 13.86
N LEU A 16 -14.43 -9.25 14.34
CA LEU A 16 -13.55 -8.22 13.78
C LEU A 16 -13.26 -8.50 12.30
N ILE A 17 -12.87 -9.73 11.96
CA ILE A 17 -12.58 -10.14 10.58
C ILE A 17 -13.82 -10.00 9.69
N ARG A 18 -14.98 -10.45 10.16
CA ARG A 18 -16.25 -10.27 9.42
C ARG A 18 -16.61 -8.80 9.25
N ALA A 19 -16.40 -7.99 10.29
CA ALA A 19 -16.68 -6.55 10.24
C ALA A 19 -15.77 -5.79 9.29
N SER A 20 -14.58 -6.30 9.01
CA SER A 20 -13.63 -5.70 8.07
C SER A 20 -13.99 -5.91 6.60
N GLN A 21 -14.94 -6.80 6.28
CA GLN A 21 -15.39 -7.08 4.90
C GLN A 21 -14.26 -7.40 3.92
N ASN A 22 -13.23 -8.11 4.38
CA ASN A 22 -12.00 -8.42 3.66
C ASN A 22 -11.12 -7.19 3.32
N GLU A 23 -11.23 -6.13 4.10
CA GLU A 23 -10.41 -4.91 3.99
C GLU A 23 -9.31 -4.86 5.07
N LEU A 24 -8.98 -5.99 5.66
CA LEU A 24 -7.99 -6.11 6.74
C LEU A 24 -7.02 -7.23 6.44
N LEU A 25 -5.71 -6.92 6.46
CA LEU A 25 -4.63 -7.90 6.36
C LEU A 25 -3.62 -7.69 7.49
N TYR A 26 -2.94 -8.77 7.87
CA TYR A 26 -1.83 -8.74 8.81
C TYR A 26 -0.59 -9.40 8.20
N CYS A 27 0.50 -8.65 8.13
CA CYS A 27 1.80 -9.17 7.72
C CYS A 27 2.69 -9.38 8.96
N ALA A 28 2.93 -10.63 9.32
CA ALA A 28 3.70 -10.98 10.51
C ALA A 28 5.16 -10.53 10.41
N ALA A 29 5.77 -10.60 9.23
CA ALA A 29 7.16 -10.16 9.01
C ALA A 29 7.33 -8.65 9.22
N HIS A 30 6.32 -7.87 8.87
CA HIS A 30 6.29 -6.42 9.12
C HIS A 30 5.78 -6.07 10.53
N GLY A 31 5.20 -7.04 11.26
CA GLY A 31 4.53 -6.80 12.54
C GLY A 31 3.38 -5.79 12.43
N ALA A 32 2.70 -5.72 11.29
CA ALA A 32 1.80 -4.62 10.96
C ALA A 32 0.49 -5.09 10.32
N TRP A 33 -0.56 -4.33 10.63
CA TRP A 33 -1.84 -4.41 9.95
C TRP A 33 -1.84 -3.54 8.69
N TYR A 34 -2.62 -3.96 7.70
CA TYR A 34 -2.91 -3.23 6.48
C TYR A 34 -4.41 -3.11 6.30
N ILE A 35 -4.86 -1.93 5.89
CA ILE A 35 -6.28 -1.63 5.63
C ILE A 35 -6.41 -1.25 4.16
N PHE A 36 -7.34 -1.87 3.45
CA PHE A 36 -7.67 -1.47 2.09
C PHE A 36 -8.42 -0.13 2.10
N GLN A 37 -7.88 0.85 1.39
CA GLN A 37 -8.47 2.19 1.27
C GLN A 37 -8.79 2.46 -0.20
N GLU A 38 -9.95 2.02 -0.64
CA GLU A 38 -10.52 2.27 -1.97
C GLU A 38 -9.63 1.85 -3.15
N SER A 39 -8.31 2.03 -3.08
CA SER A 39 -7.38 1.85 -4.19
C SER A 39 -6.13 1.00 -3.88
N HIS A 40 -5.75 0.87 -2.62
CA HIS A 40 -4.53 0.14 -2.21
C HIS A 40 -4.57 -0.25 -0.73
N TRP A 41 -3.66 -1.13 -0.34
CA TRP A 41 -3.44 -1.55 1.04
C TRP A 41 -2.50 -0.59 1.75
N ARG A 42 -2.99 0.14 2.73
CA ARG A 42 -2.18 1.05 3.53
C ARG A 42 -1.83 0.43 4.87
N ARG A 43 -0.56 0.53 5.26
CA ARG A 43 -0.12 0.14 6.60
C ARG A 43 -0.87 0.96 7.65
N ASP A 44 -1.42 0.29 8.66
CA ASP A 44 -2.12 0.93 9.77
C ASP A 44 -1.12 1.66 10.67
N SER A 45 -1.08 2.97 10.57
CA SER A 45 -0.25 3.86 11.39
C SER A 45 -1.07 4.70 12.38
N ASP A 46 -2.40 4.63 12.29
CA ASP A 46 -3.32 5.49 13.04
C ASP A 46 -4.33 4.72 13.90
N GLY A 47 -4.17 3.40 14.02
CA GLY A 47 -5.02 2.54 14.84
C GLY A 47 -6.38 2.22 14.22
N ALA A 48 -6.44 2.13 12.89
CA ALA A 48 -7.67 1.77 12.18
C ALA A 48 -8.18 0.38 12.58
N VAL A 49 -7.28 -0.60 12.82
CA VAL A 49 -7.66 -1.93 13.33
C VAL A 49 -8.40 -1.84 14.67
N PHE A 50 -8.00 -0.94 15.56
CA PHE A 50 -8.71 -0.74 16.83
C PHE A 50 -10.06 -0.06 16.65
N ARG A 51 -10.23 0.80 15.64
CA ARG A 51 -11.55 1.33 15.29
C ARG A 51 -12.47 0.23 14.78
N LEU A 52 -11.96 -0.68 13.95
CA LEU A 52 -12.69 -1.88 13.52
C LEU A 52 -13.02 -2.81 14.69
N ALA A 53 -12.10 -3.01 15.64
CA ALA A 53 -12.35 -3.80 16.85
C ALA A 53 -13.49 -3.20 17.71
N LYS A 54 -13.51 -1.88 17.89
CA LYS A 54 -14.62 -1.20 18.57
C LYS A 54 -15.95 -1.36 17.81
N ARG A 55 -15.92 -1.28 16.48
CA ARG A 55 -17.10 -1.54 15.65
C ARG A 55 -17.59 -2.99 15.81
N ALA A 56 -16.67 -3.97 15.85
CA ALA A 56 -17.00 -5.37 16.08
C ALA A 56 -17.71 -5.60 17.43
N VAL A 57 -17.31 -4.87 18.48
CA VAL A 57 -18.02 -4.88 19.76
C VAL A 57 -19.46 -4.31 19.61
N GLY A 58 -19.60 -3.23 18.83
CA GLY A 58 -20.93 -2.67 18.49
C GLY A 58 -21.86 -3.71 17.86
N LEU A 59 -21.34 -4.55 16.97
CA LEU A 59 -22.11 -5.63 16.33
C LEU A 59 -22.65 -6.66 17.35
N ILE A 60 -21.96 -6.89 18.48
CA ILE A 60 -22.46 -7.77 19.55
C ILE A 60 -23.72 -7.18 20.21
N PHE A 61 -23.77 -5.84 20.38
CA PHE A 61 -24.98 -5.17 20.84
C PHE A 61 -26.13 -5.29 19.84
N GLU A 62 -25.82 -5.19 18.53
CA GLU A 62 -26.81 -5.39 17.47
C GLU A 62 -27.32 -6.83 17.44
N GLU A 63 -26.42 -7.83 17.59
CA GLU A 63 -26.80 -9.24 17.77
C GLU A 63 -27.77 -9.40 18.94
N ALA A 64 -27.52 -8.73 20.08
CA ALA A 64 -28.38 -8.79 21.23
C ALA A 64 -29.76 -8.15 21.02
N LEU A 65 -29.90 -7.16 20.12
CA LEU A 65 -31.19 -6.52 19.85
C LEU A 65 -32.15 -7.41 19.06
N VAL A 66 -31.62 -8.29 18.22
CA VAL A 66 -32.42 -9.19 17.37
C VAL A 66 -32.55 -10.61 17.94
N GLU A 67 -31.87 -10.90 19.06
CA GLU A 67 -31.92 -12.19 19.74
C GLU A 67 -33.29 -12.37 20.44
N PRO A 68 -34.06 -13.42 20.09
CA PRO A 68 -35.41 -13.61 20.69
C PRO A 68 -35.37 -14.17 22.12
N ASP A 69 -34.27 -14.88 22.48
CA ASP A 69 -34.12 -15.44 23.83
C ASP A 69 -33.59 -14.38 24.79
N THR A 70 -34.36 -14.05 25.82
CA THR A 70 -34.08 -12.98 26.80
C THR A 70 -32.82 -13.27 27.63
N ASP A 71 -32.54 -14.55 27.95
CA ASP A 71 -31.34 -14.94 28.71
C ASP A 71 -30.10 -14.80 27.86
N ARG A 72 -30.18 -15.25 26.61
CA ARG A 72 -29.13 -15.09 25.62
C ARG A 72 -28.90 -13.61 25.29
N GLN A 73 -29.95 -12.82 25.13
CA GLN A 73 -29.86 -11.37 24.94
C GLN A 73 -29.07 -10.70 26.07
N THR A 74 -29.39 -11.04 27.32
CA THR A 74 -28.69 -10.52 28.50
C THR A 74 -27.23 -10.94 28.53
N THR A 75 -26.95 -12.17 28.13
CA THR A 75 -25.58 -12.70 28.05
C THR A 75 -24.76 -11.98 26.99
N LEU A 76 -25.31 -11.75 25.79
CA LEU A 76 -24.69 -10.97 24.71
C LEU A 76 -24.36 -9.55 25.16
N ARG A 77 -25.30 -8.84 25.77
CA ARG A 77 -25.08 -7.47 26.29
C ARG A 77 -23.96 -7.42 27.32
N ARG A 78 -23.93 -8.39 28.25
CA ARG A 78 -22.86 -8.47 29.25
C ARG A 78 -21.51 -8.75 28.61
N HIS A 79 -21.46 -9.61 27.59
CA HIS A 79 -20.24 -9.90 26.86
C HIS A 79 -19.76 -8.66 26.08
N ALA A 80 -20.66 -7.95 25.39
CA ALA A 80 -20.33 -6.71 24.68
C ALA A 80 -19.68 -5.68 25.62
N LEU A 81 -20.30 -5.40 26.78
CA LEU A 81 -19.75 -4.47 27.78
C LEU A 81 -18.36 -4.88 28.28
N ARG A 82 -18.10 -6.19 28.48
CA ARG A 82 -16.76 -6.68 28.86
C ARG A 82 -15.75 -6.50 27.74
N SER A 83 -16.20 -6.64 26.49
CA SER A 83 -15.36 -6.56 25.31
C SER A 83 -14.93 -5.12 24.99
N GLU A 84 -15.54 -4.10 25.58
CA GLU A 84 -15.10 -2.69 25.46
C GLU A 84 -13.80 -2.39 26.20
N SER A 85 -13.38 -3.28 27.12
CA SER A 85 -12.15 -3.06 27.87
C SER A 85 -10.91 -3.07 26.93
N SER A 86 -9.91 -2.23 27.26
CA SER A 86 -8.64 -2.18 26.51
C SER A 86 -7.98 -3.57 26.41
N ARG A 87 -8.07 -4.37 27.47
CA ARG A 87 -7.57 -5.75 27.49
C ARG A 87 -8.25 -6.62 26.44
N SER A 88 -9.59 -6.58 26.37
CA SER A 88 -10.37 -7.40 25.43
C SER A 88 -10.18 -6.94 23.99
N LEU A 89 -10.06 -5.62 23.74
CA LEU A 89 -9.77 -5.08 22.43
C LEU A 89 -8.37 -5.52 21.94
N ASN A 90 -7.36 -5.44 22.81
CA ASN A 90 -6.01 -5.93 22.48
C ASN A 90 -6.00 -7.46 22.23
N ALA A 91 -6.69 -8.24 23.05
CA ALA A 91 -6.82 -9.68 22.86
C ALA A 91 -7.51 -10.03 21.53
N MET A 92 -8.60 -9.33 21.19
CA MET A 92 -9.30 -9.47 19.91
C MET A 92 -8.36 -9.22 18.72
N VAL A 93 -7.63 -8.10 18.71
CA VAL A 93 -6.69 -7.74 17.65
C VAL A 93 -5.53 -8.73 17.57
N SER A 94 -4.98 -9.13 18.72
CA SER A 94 -3.88 -10.10 18.79
C SER A 94 -4.29 -11.49 18.28
N VAL A 95 -5.49 -11.97 18.62
CA VAL A 95 -5.99 -13.26 18.12
C VAL A 95 -6.29 -13.17 16.63
N ALA A 96 -6.91 -12.08 16.17
CA ALA A 96 -7.21 -11.87 14.76
C ALA A 96 -5.96 -11.90 13.88
N SER A 97 -4.80 -11.43 14.37
CA SER A 97 -3.53 -11.43 13.60
C SER A 97 -2.99 -12.83 13.28
N THR A 98 -3.58 -13.88 13.83
CA THR A 98 -3.18 -15.28 13.58
C THR A 98 -4.20 -16.05 12.74
N GLU A 99 -5.32 -15.45 12.38
CA GLU A 99 -6.36 -16.10 11.57
C GLU A 99 -5.98 -16.10 10.09
N SER A 100 -6.16 -17.23 9.42
CA SER A 100 -5.73 -17.46 8.03
C SER A 100 -6.37 -16.50 7.02
N GLU A 101 -7.55 -15.98 7.33
CA GLU A 101 -8.31 -15.07 6.48
C GLU A 101 -7.67 -13.69 6.33
N VAL A 102 -6.82 -13.29 7.27
CA VAL A 102 -6.18 -11.97 7.28
C VAL A 102 -4.66 -12.03 7.18
N VAL A 103 -4.06 -13.20 7.36
CA VAL A 103 -2.60 -13.33 7.29
C VAL A 103 -2.12 -13.29 5.85
N ILE A 104 -1.14 -12.42 5.58
CA ILE A 104 -0.48 -12.30 4.27
C ILE A 104 1.04 -12.39 4.45
N SER A 105 1.74 -12.97 3.47
CA SER A 105 3.19 -12.94 3.40
C SER A 105 3.69 -11.67 2.69
N THR A 106 4.92 -11.23 2.98
CA THR A 106 5.56 -10.10 2.29
C THR A 106 5.66 -10.32 0.78
N GLN A 107 5.86 -11.56 0.35
CA GLN A 107 5.99 -11.92 -1.06
C GLN A 107 4.70 -11.75 -1.88
N MET A 108 3.56 -11.62 -1.21
CA MET A 108 2.28 -11.37 -1.88
C MET A 108 1.97 -9.88 -2.02
N LEU A 109 2.60 -9.03 -1.20
CA LEU A 109 2.45 -7.59 -1.30
C LEU A 109 3.27 -7.07 -2.49
N ASP A 110 2.66 -6.24 -3.33
CA ASP A 110 3.28 -5.66 -4.53
C ASP A 110 3.96 -6.72 -5.43
N ALA A 111 3.38 -7.93 -5.52
CA ALA A 111 4.01 -9.09 -6.14
C ALA A 111 4.11 -9.01 -7.67
N ASP A 112 3.20 -8.32 -8.34
CA ASP A 112 3.25 -8.16 -9.79
C ASP A 112 3.96 -6.85 -10.17
N PRO A 113 5.21 -6.91 -10.66
CA PRO A 113 6.01 -5.71 -10.95
C PRO A 113 5.51 -4.92 -12.18
N TRP A 114 4.48 -5.41 -12.86
CA TRP A 114 3.89 -4.75 -14.02
C TRP A 114 2.61 -3.98 -13.69
N LEU A 115 2.14 -4.04 -12.46
CA LEU A 115 0.95 -3.30 -12.05
C LEU A 115 1.35 -1.94 -11.47
N PHE A 116 0.95 -0.88 -12.13
CA PHE A 116 1.17 0.49 -11.68
C PHE A 116 -0.16 1.12 -11.25
N ASN A 117 -0.28 1.42 -9.98
CA ASN A 117 -1.51 1.90 -9.37
C ASN A 117 -1.57 3.43 -9.38
N VAL A 118 -2.57 3.98 -10.05
CA VAL A 118 -2.79 5.42 -10.22
C VAL A 118 -4.11 5.85 -9.55
N SER A 119 -4.42 7.14 -9.59
CA SER A 119 -5.60 7.70 -8.91
C SER A 119 -6.92 7.09 -9.35
N ASN A 120 -7.06 6.73 -10.62
CA ASN A 120 -8.31 6.29 -11.22
C ASN A 120 -8.33 4.81 -11.64
N GLY A 121 -7.33 4.03 -11.25
CA GLY A 121 -7.26 2.59 -11.56
C GLY A 121 -5.87 2.01 -11.42
N THR A 122 -5.70 0.77 -11.84
CA THR A 122 -4.41 0.08 -11.92
C THR A 122 -4.09 -0.20 -13.38
N ILE A 123 -2.90 0.19 -13.83
CA ILE A 123 -2.43 0.00 -15.21
C ILE A 123 -1.62 -1.30 -15.27
N ASP A 124 -1.99 -2.22 -16.15
CA ASP A 124 -1.10 -3.30 -16.56
C ASP A 124 -0.13 -2.77 -17.62
N LEU A 125 1.10 -2.54 -17.23
CA LEU A 125 2.17 -1.98 -18.09
C LEU A 125 2.56 -2.89 -19.25
N ARG A 126 2.23 -4.19 -19.21
CA ARG A 126 2.45 -5.11 -20.35
C ARG A 126 1.53 -4.78 -21.51
N THR A 127 0.34 -4.31 -21.21
CA THR A 127 -0.73 -4.08 -22.18
C THR A 127 -1.12 -2.63 -22.35
N GLY A 128 -0.71 -1.75 -21.44
CA GLY A 128 -1.14 -0.35 -21.35
C GLY A 128 -2.63 -0.18 -20.98
N LYS A 129 -3.28 -1.25 -20.54
CA LYS A 129 -4.72 -1.19 -20.19
C LYS A 129 -4.89 -0.89 -18.71
N MET A 130 -5.83 -0.01 -18.43
CA MET A 130 -6.26 0.29 -17.07
C MET A 130 -7.44 -0.60 -16.68
N GLN A 131 -7.41 -1.09 -15.43
CA GLN A 131 -8.49 -1.79 -14.75
C GLN A 131 -8.91 -1.01 -13.50
N GLN A 132 -10.05 -1.36 -12.92
CA GLN A 132 -10.44 -0.84 -11.60
C GLN A 132 -9.49 -1.36 -10.53
N HIS A 133 -9.35 -0.59 -9.44
CA HIS A 133 -8.59 -1.06 -8.28
C HIS A 133 -9.16 -2.38 -7.75
N ASP A 134 -8.30 -3.36 -7.56
CA ASP A 134 -8.67 -4.65 -6.99
C ASP A 134 -7.81 -4.94 -5.74
N ARG A 135 -8.47 -5.19 -4.61
CA ARG A 135 -7.79 -5.56 -3.37
C ARG A 135 -7.02 -6.87 -3.47
N THR A 136 -7.36 -7.73 -4.42
CA THR A 136 -6.67 -9.00 -4.65
C THR A 136 -5.34 -8.84 -5.37
N ASP A 137 -5.04 -7.65 -5.89
CA ASP A 137 -3.73 -7.30 -6.44
C ASP A 137 -2.69 -7.04 -5.32
N PHE A 138 -3.13 -6.89 -4.07
CA PHE A 138 -2.31 -6.65 -2.88
C PHE A 138 -1.31 -5.49 -3.01
N ILE A 139 -1.64 -4.49 -3.81
CA ILE A 139 -0.81 -3.31 -4.02
C ILE A 139 -0.81 -2.42 -2.79
N THR A 140 0.38 -2.02 -2.32
CA THR A 140 0.54 -1.13 -1.16
C THR A 140 0.90 0.29 -1.52
N LYS A 141 1.16 0.59 -2.79
CA LYS A 141 1.64 1.87 -3.30
C LYS A 141 0.64 2.50 -4.25
N ARG A 142 0.72 3.82 -4.38
CA ARG A 142 -0.14 4.56 -5.29
C ARG A 142 0.56 5.81 -5.81
N SER A 143 0.40 6.06 -7.10
CA SER A 143 0.62 7.37 -7.69
C SER A 143 -0.64 8.24 -7.55
N SER A 144 -0.45 9.54 -7.31
CA SER A 144 -1.56 10.50 -7.24
C SER A 144 -2.05 10.97 -8.62
N VAL A 145 -1.37 10.60 -9.70
CA VAL A 145 -1.73 11.02 -11.05
C VAL A 145 -2.97 10.30 -11.55
N VAL A 146 -3.70 10.96 -12.45
CA VAL A 146 -4.83 10.38 -13.20
C VAL A 146 -4.30 9.92 -14.55
N TYR A 147 -4.51 8.64 -14.88
CA TYR A 147 -4.16 8.11 -16.18
C TYR A 147 -5.23 8.46 -17.21
N ASP A 148 -4.82 9.08 -18.31
CA ASP A 148 -5.65 9.32 -19.49
C ASP A 148 -4.88 8.84 -20.73
N PRO A 149 -5.33 7.74 -21.38
CA PRO A 149 -4.65 7.21 -22.56
C PRO A 149 -4.70 8.12 -23.78
N THR A 150 -5.49 9.18 -23.73
CA THR A 150 -5.63 10.17 -24.81
C THR A 150 -4.82 11.44 -24.55
N ALA A 151 -4.23 11.57 -23.36
CA ALA A 151 -3.45 12.73 -22.99
C ALA A 151 -2.20 12.86 -23.88
N SER A 152 -1.89 14.09 -24.27
CA SER A 152 -0.63 14.47 -24.89
C SER A 152 0.02 15.61 -24.08
N CYS A 153 1.31 15.67 -24.08
CA CYS A 153 2.05 16.71 -23.37
C CYS A 153 3.15 17.31 -24.24
N PRO A 154 2.80 18.14 -25.24
CA PRO A 154 3.79 18.77 -26.12
C PRO A 154 4.85 19.57 -25.35
N LEU A 155 4.47 20.15 -24.21
CA LEU A 155 5.41 20.88 -23.35
C LEU A 155 6.50 19.96 -22.76
N TRP A 156 6.20 18.68 -22.54
CA TRP A 156 7.20 17.70 -22.10
C TRP A 156 8.14 17.34 -23.25
N ASP A 157 7.60 17.15 -24.44
CA ASP A 157 8.38 16.85 -25.64
C ASP A 157 9.34 18.01 -25.95
N ASP A 158 8.84 19.25 -26.02
CA ASP A 158 9.65 20.46 -26.20
C ASP A 158 10.73 20.62 -25.11
N PHE A 159 10.40 20.28 -23.86
CA PHE A 159 11.33 20.33 -22.74
C PHE A 159 12.46 19.31 -22.90
N LEU A 160 12.16 18.07 -23.28
CA LEU A 160 13.19 17.05 -23.51
C LEU A 160 14.10 17.41 -24.67
N ASP A 161 13.54 17.87 -25.79
CA ASP A 161 14.29 18.30 -26.96
C ASP A 161 15.28 19.42 -26.59
N TYR A 162 14.79 20.43 -25.85
CA TYR A 162 15.66 21.50 -25.35
C TYR A 162 16.73 21.00 -24.37
N ALA A 163 16.37 20.15 -23.40
CA ALA A 163 17.27 19.67 -22.36
C ALA A 163 18.35 18.71 -22.89
N MET A 164 18.06 18.01 -23.98
CA MET A 164 18.95 17.04 -24.63
C MET A 164 19.55 17.58 -25.93
N GLU A 165 19.48 18.90 -26.16
CA GLU A 165 20.10 19.56 -27.32
C GLU A 165 19.62 18.99 -28.68
N GLU A 166 18.32 18.62 -28.76
CA GLU A 166 17.68 18.00 -29.93
C GLU A 166 18.30 16.64 -30.36
N ASP A 167 18.96 15.94 -29.40
CA ASP A 167 19.48 14.60 -29.64
C ASP A 167 18.36 13.56 -29.47
N GLU A 168 17.78 13.13 -30.59
CA GLU A 168 16.67 12.17 -30.63
C GLU A 168 16.99 10.83 -29.94
N GLU A 169 18.25 10.34 -30.01
CA GLU A 169 18.65 9.08 -29.40
C GLU A 169 18.64 9.19 -27.87
N ILE A 170 19.07 10.32 -27.32
CA ILE A 170 19.05 10.59 -25.88
C ILE A 170 17.60 10.78 -25.41
N VAL A 171 16.79 11.52 -26.14
CA VAL A 171 15.36 11.70 -25.81
C VAL A 171 14.64 10.35 -25.77
N GLU A 172 14.83 9.50 -26.79
CA GLU A 172 14.25 8.15 -26.81
C GLU A 172 14.74 7.29 -25.63
N PHE A 173 16.05 7.35 -25.32
CA PHE A 173 16.63 6.63 -24.20
C PHE A 173 15.99 7.07 -22.87
N ILE A 174 15.85 8.38 -22.61
CA ILE A 174 15.26 8.90 -21.39
C ILE A 174 13.78 8.48 -21.26
N ASN A 175 13.02 8.57 -22.33
CA ASN A 175 11.62 8.12 -22.32
C ASN A 175 11.50 6.62 -22.01
N ARG A 176 12.37 5.80 -22.62
CA ARG A 176 12.43 4.34 -22.34
C ARG A 176 12.85 4.06 -20.90
N PHE A 177 13.84 4.79 -20.40
CA PHE A 177 14.31 4.63 -19.01
C PHE A 177 13.22 5.04 -18.02
N PHE A 178 12.53 6.15 -18.24
CA PHE A 178 11.41 6.58 -17.39
C PHE A 178 10.24 5.58 -17.45
N GLY A 179 9.96 5.02 -18.63
CA GLY A 179 9.00 3.92 -18.77
C GLY A 179 9.40 2.68 -17.98
N TYR A 180 10.69 2.33 -17.97
CA TYR A 180 11.22 1.24 -17.14
C TYR A 180 11.05 1.52 -15.63
N CYS A 181 11.24 2.76 -15.19
CA CYS A 181 11.03 3.16 -13.79
C CYS A 181 9.58 3.01 -13.29
N LEU A 182 8.59 2.93 -14.20
CA LEU A 182 7.21 2.64 -13.79
C LEU A 182 7.00 1.18 -13.40
N THR A 183 7.91 0.30 -13.81
CA THR A 183 7.85 -1.13 -13.47
C THR A 183 8.59 -1.40 -12.16
N GLY A 184 8.21 -2.48 -11.46
CA GLY A 184 8.98 -2.99 -10.33
C GLY A 184 10.15 -3.90 -10.73
N LEU A 185 10.56 -3.88 -12.02
CA LEU A 185 11.64 -4.75 -12.52
C LEU A 185 13.01 -4.19 -12.19
N VAL A 186 13.91 -5.08 -11.79
CA VAL A 186 15.34 -4.77 -11.54
C VAL A 186 16.27 -5.60 -12.42
N THR A 187 15.76 -6.14 -13.53
CA THR A 187 16.47 -7.06 -14.41
C THR A 187 17.68 -6.43 -15.09
N GLU A 188 17.59 -5.14 -15.42
CA GLU A 188 18.66 -4.44 -16.15
C GLU A 188 19.83 -4.02 -15.26
N GLN A 189 19.65 -3.97 -13.93
CA GLN A 189 20.71 -3.60 -12.96
C GLN A 189 21.46 -2.33 -13.33
N VAL A 190 20.75 -1.30 -13.78
CA VAL A 190 21.31 -0.04 -14.28
C VAL A 190 21.13 1.09 -13.28
N LEU A 191 22.03 2.07 -13.34
CA LEU A 191 21.97 3.31 -12.59
C LEU A 191 22.16 4.47 -13.58
N LEU A 192 21.17 5.38 -13.64
CA LEU A 192 21.26 6.55 -14.50
C LEU A 192 22.04 7.66 -13.82
N PHE A 193 23.12 8.11 -14.43
CA PHE A 193 23.86 9.31 -14.07
C PHE A 193 23.52 10.44 -15.05
N MET A 194 23.01 11.56 -14.50
CA MET A 194 22.71 12.76 -15.27
C MET A 194 23.77 13.82 -14.97
N GLU A 195 24.65 14.08 -15.93
CA GLU A 195 25.70 15.10 -15.83
C GLU A 195 25.37 16.32 -16.70
N GLY A 196 25.89 17.49 -16.36
CA GLY A 196 25.77 18.72 -17.14
C GLY A 196 26.11 19.97 -16.33
N THR A 197 26.35 21.06 -17.05
CA THR A 197 26.92 22.33 -16.56
C THR A 197 26.03 23.16 -15.66
N GLY A 198 24.81 22.67 -15.31
CA GLY A 198 23.81 23.40 -14.51
C GLY A 198 22.71 24.02 -15.36
N SER A 199 21.54 24.28 -14.74
CA SER A 199 20.36 24.90 -15.37
C SER A 199 19.88 24.26 -16.69
N ASN A 200 20.10 22.97 -16.87
CA ASN A 200 19.77 22.20 -18.08
C ASN A 200 18.65 21.17 -17.87
N GLY A 201 17.75 21.42 -16.93
CA GLY A 201 16.51 20.64 -16.79
C GLY A 201 16.61 19.33 -15.97
N LYS A 202 17.79 18.82 -15.59
CA LYS A 202 17.93 17.55 -14.86
C LYS A 202 17.02 17.42 -13.63
N THR A 203 17.04 18.43 -12.77
CA THR A 203 16.22 18.44 -11.56
C THR A 203 14.73 18.47 -11.89
N THR A 204 14.34 19.22 -12.92
CA THR A 204 12.94 19.29 -13.38
C THR A 204 12.46 17.94 -13.87
N ALA A 205 13.25 17.23 -14.70
CA ALA A 205 12.92 15.90 -15.19
C ALA A 205 12.73 14.89 -14.03
N LEU A 206 13.66 14.88 -13.06
CA LEU A 206 13.56 14.00 -11.89
C LEU A 206 12.35 14.33 -11.01
N LEU A 207 12.03 15.60 -10.79
CA LEU A 207 10.86 16.00 -10.01
C LEU A 207 9.55 15.58 -10.69
N ILE A 208 9.48 15.68 -12.01
CA ILE A 208 8.31 15.20 -12.78
C ILE A 208 8.20 13.68 -12.66
N LEU A 209 9.30 12.94 -12.84
CA LEU A 209 9.30 11.49 -12.67
C LEU A 209 8.86 11.08 -11.25
N MET A 210 9.41 11.71 -10.23
CA MET A 210 9.01 11.45 -8.83
C MET A 210 7.53 11.76 -8.59
N HIS A 211 7.01 12.83 -9.20
CA HIS A 211 5.58 13.17 -9.10
C HIS A 211 4.71 12.09 -9.75
N ILE A 212 5.11 11.59 -10.93
CA ILE A 212 4.40 10.51 -11.62
C ILE A 212 4.45 9.21 -10.82
N LEU A 213 5.61 8.88 -10.25
CA LEU A 213 5.80 7.65 -9.48
C LEU A 213 5.06 7.68 -8.12
N GLY A 214 4.95 8.84 -7.47
CA GLY A 214 4.29 8.94 -6.16
C GLY A 214 4.96 8.03 -5.12
N ASP A 215 4.20 7.11 -4.50
CA ASP A 215 4.73 6.19 -3.47
C ASP A 215 5.76 5.18 -4.00
N TYR A 216 5.91 5.05 -5.33
CA TYR A 216 6.91 4.17 -5.96
C TYR A 216 8.30 4.80 -6.05
N ALA A 217 8.48 6.04 -5.62
CA ALA A 217 9.76 6.74 -5.65
C ALA A 217 10.06 7.42 -4.33
N ILE A 218 11.30 7.31 -3.89
CA ILE A 218 11.80 8.06 -2.72
C ILE A 218 13.08 8.80 -3.08
N GLN A 219 13.34 9.89 -2.38
CA GLN A 219 14.62 10.56 -2.43
C GLN A 219 15.58 9.87 -1.46
N GLY A 220 16.63 9.24 -1.98
CA GLY A 220 17.67 8.62 -1.17
C GLY A 220 18.38 9.63 -0.26
N ALA A 221 18.91 9.14 0.87
CA ALA A 221 19.68 9.97 1.80
C ALA A 221 20.93 10.57 1.12
N PRO A 222 21.29 11.83 1.42
CA PRO A 222 22.53 12.42 0.93
C PRO A 222 23.74 11.55 1.30
N GLY A 223 24.56 11.21 0.32
CA GLY A 223 25.74 10.40 0.53
C GLY A 223 25.50 8.87 0.54
N LEU A 224 24.31 8.39 0.18
CA LEU A 224 23.99 6.96 0.09
C LEU A 224 24.99 6.19 -0.77
N LEU A 225 25.45 6.78 -1.88
CA LEU A 225 26.41 6.19 -2.82
C LEU A 225 27.88 6.57 -2.52
N LEU A 226 28.15 7.33 -1.47
CA LEU A 226 29.51 7.70 -1.11
C LEU A 226 30.15 6.63 -0.23
N ALA A 227 31.43 6.34 -0.47
CA ALA A 227 32.19 5.46 0.40
C ALA A 227 32.28 6.11 1.81
N LYS A 228 31.70 5.46 2.81
CA LYS A 228 31.75 5.88 4.21
C LYS A 228 32.88 5.12 4.91
N HIS A 229 33.75 5.83 5.69
CA HIS A 229 34.64 5.20 6.65
C HIS A 229 33.78 4.79 7.87
N GLY A 230 33.34 3.52 7.93
CA GLY A 230 32.48 2.96 8.97
C GLY A 230 31.36 2.11 8.40
N GLU A 231 30.63 1.36 9.25
CA GLU A 231 29.49 0.57 8.84
C GLU A 231 28.35 1.49 8.35
N ALA A 232 27.83 1.23 7.15
CA ALA A 232 26.63 1.90 6.67
C ALA A 232 25.47 1.59 7.64
N HIS A 233 24.67 2.58 8.01
CA HIS A 233 23.49 2.36 8.83
C HIS A 233 22.53 1.43 8.04
N PRO A 234 22.13 0.28 8.60
CA PRO A 234 21.24 -0.67 7.92
C PRO A 234 19.92 -0.06 7.43
N THR A 235 19.45 1.01 8.09
CA THR A 235 18.22 1.71 7.74
C THR A 235 18.29 2.47 6.41
N GLU A 236 19.47 2.99 6.01
CA GLU A 236 19.59 3.76 4.75
C GLU A 236 19.38 2.89 3.50
N VAL A 237 19.70 1.59 3.60
CA VAL A 237 19.50 0.63 2.50
C VAL A 237 18.11 -0.01 2.59
N ALA A 238 17.60 -0.23 3.80
CA ALA A 238 16.27 -0.79 4.01
C ALA A 238 15.14 0.11 3.46
N ASP A 239 15.34 1.43 3.46
CA ASP A 239 14.38 2.38 2.89
C ASP A 239 14.25 2.26 1.35
N LEU A 240 15.24 1.62 0.68
CA LEU A 240 15.18 1.36 -0.76
C LEU A 240 14.49 0.04 -1.11
N GLU A 241 14.26 -0.83 -0.13
CA GLU A 241 13.61 -2.10 -0.37
C GLU A 241 12.14 -1.89 -0.75
N GLY A 242 11.80 -2.29 -1.95
CA GLY A 242 10.44 -2.22 -2.46
C GLY A 242 10.00 -0.83 -2.96
N THR A 243 10.93 0.09 -3.28
CA THR A 243 10.63 1.32 -4.03
C THR A 243 10.84 1.12 -5.52
#